data_a0b060990c3afe8bc294f691ffbadc95
#
_entry.id   a0b060990c3afe8bc294f691ffbadc95
#
_cell.length_a   1.000
_cell.length_b   1.000
_cell.length_c   1.000
_cell.angle_alpha   90.00
_cell.angle_beta   90.00
_cell.angle_gamma   90.00
#
_symmetry.space_group_name_H-M   'P 1'
#
loop_
_entity.id
_entity.type
_entity.pdbx_description
1 polymer ?
#
loop_
_entity_poly.entity_id
_entity_poly.type
_entity_poly.pdbx_seq_one_letter_code
_entity_poly.pdbx_strand_id
1 'polypeptide(L)'
;MIFLPQPSSLSYGEGTFTIHYDSRIFLDSESPAELFSAAQLLQQEIETQTGFRPAICRRHQPVGSHLIYLTASPELSREAYTLAVTPENITICGSLESGVLYGVQTLRQMIRQAGAVLPTVLISDKPAMENRGFYHDATRGRVPTLSYLKQLADTLSFYKINQLQLYIEHSYLFDDLTEMWRDDTPLTAEDILELDRYCKGLGIDLVPSLASFGHLYKLLCTKSYAHLCELEGSASAPFSFYDRQAHHTLDITNPESLSLAKHILSEYMQLFSSKYFNLCADETFDLGKGASRALAEEKGTTVIYTEFVTELANYITESGRTPMFWSDVISQEPEAYHLLPKNLICLHWDYASNVSSERLTRLANSGAEHLYVCPGVQGWNQLINKYHEAYENISRMAHYGHECHAMGLLNTDWGDYGHINHPDFSRIGMIYGAAFSWNADILPEEEINRQISVLEFGDASGKLVSVLDLLCHQDAYPWRTAVMVQEALELHQDKEEAAELLRSCAEGDADAANASIDALCAVLYEKAGTVRPENRPMIYAYLLAADGLKVLNRLLPFLRASLLSEGTLPEKEDCFALAGDLERWLHSYKELWRTVSKESELYRIAHVFCWYADLLRDLNV
;
A
#
# COMPACT_ATOMS: atom_id res chain seq x y z
N MET A 1 -9.97 -20.26 17.61
CA MET A 1 -9.06 -19.10 17.43
C MET A 1 -8.89 -18.86 15.95
N ILE A 2 -8.82 -17.61 15.55
CA ILE A 2 -8.49 -17.14 14.20
C ILE A 2 -7.01 -16.80 14.16
N PHE A 3 -6.34 -17.15 13.07
CA PHE A 3 -4.94 -16.80 12.80
C PHE A 3 -4.81 -16.26 11.39
N LEU A 4 -4.21 -15.11 11.23
CA LEU A 4 -3.88 -14.49 9.95
C LEU A 4 -2.41 -14.02 9.97
N PRO A 5 -1.55 -14.56 9.14
CA PRO A 5 -1.75 -15.75 8.30
C PRO A 5 -2.05 -17.05 9.09
N GLN A 6 -2.73 -18.00 8.44
CA GLN A 6 -2.98 -19.31 9.06
C GLN A 6 -1.66 -20.09 9.24
N PRO A 7 -1.44 -20.74 10.40
CA PRO A 7 -0.26 -21.58 10.58
C PRO A 7 -0.33 -22.85 9.71
N SER A 8 0.82 -23.32 9.24
CA SER A 8 0.94 -24.56 8.44
C SER A 8 0.49 -25.81 9.21
N SER A 9 0.65 -25.82 10.53
CA SER A 9 0.19 -26.90 11.41
C SER A 9 -0.32 -26.34 12.72
N LEU A 10 -1.53 -26.75 13.11
CA LEU A 10 -2.20 -26.34 14.34
C LEU A 10 -2.93 -27.54 14.94
N SER A 11 -2.68 -27.82 16.23
CA SER A 11 -3.45 -28.78 16.99
C SER A 11 -3.84 -28.21 18.36
N TYR A 12 -5.06 -28.52 18.81
CA TYR A 12 -5.56 -28.13 20.13
C TYR A 12 -5.34 -29.26 21.11
N GLY A 13 -4.91 -28.90 22.35
CA GLY A 13 -4.82 -29.82 23.47
C GLY A 13 -5.99 -29.65 24.44
N GLU A 14 -5.93 -30.36 25.58
CA GLU A 14 -6.91 -30.20 26.66
C GLU A 14 -6.44 -29.16 27.67
N GLY A 15 -7.39 -28.37 28.21
CA GLY A 15 -7.14 -27.36 29.22
C GLY A 15 -6.80 -25.98 28.65
N THR A 16 -6.38 -25.11 29.56
CA THR A 16 -6.06 -23.69 29.26
C THR A 16 -4.82 -23.26 30.02
N PHE A 17 -4.09 -22.29 29.45
CA PHE A 17 -3.06 -21.54 30.16
C PHE A 17 -3.64 -20.21 30.62
N THR A 18 -3.34 -19.81 31.84
CA THR A 18 -3.72 -18.49 32.35
C THR A 18 -2.50 -17.61 32.52
N ILE A 19 -2.52 -16.42 31.90
CA ILE A 19 -1.55 -15.37 32.16
C ILE A 19 -1.88 -14.74 33.52
N HIS A 20 -1.04 -14.99 34.50
CA HIS A 20 -1.18 -14.44 35.84
C HIS A 20 -0.53 -13.06 35.96
N TYR A 21 -0.92 -12.28 36.98
CA TYR A 21 -0.33 -10.97 37.24
C TYR A 21 1.17 -11.02 37.53
N ASP A 22 1.71 -12.16 37.97
CA ASP A 22 3.11 -12.45 38.27
C ASP A 22 3.80 -13.32 37.20
N SER A 23 3.12 -13.64 36.11
CA SER A 23 3.73 -14.31 34.95
C SER A 23 4.96 -13.53 34.46
N ARG A 24 5.94 -14.24 33.89
CA ARG A 24 7.20 -13.64 33.41
C ARG A 24 7.51 -14.09 32.01
N ILE A 25 8.08 -13.20 31.22
CA ILE A 25 8.64 -13.49 29.90
C ILE A 25 10.14 -13.75 30.09
N PHE A 26 10.60 -14.95 29.77
CA PHE A 26 12.00 -15.33 29.82
C PHE A 26 12.61 -15.37 28.42
N LEU A 27 13.67 -14.60 28.23
CA LEU A 27 14.55 -14.72 27.09
C LEU A 27 15.63 -15.76 27.41
N ASP A 28 15.83 -16.71 26.53
CA ASP A 28 16.94 -17.66 26.68
C ASP A 28 18.29 -16.92 26.67
N SER A 29 19.14 -17.20 27.66
CA SER A 29 20.45 -16.54 27.77
C SER A 29 21.43 -16.94 26.68
N GLU A 30 21.22 -18.06 26.01
CA GLU A 30 22.03 -18.53 24.87
C GLU A 30 21.51 -18.00 23.52
N SER A 31 20.31 -17.43 23.50
CA SER A 31 19.71 -16.82 22.30
C SER A 31 20.18 -15.38 22.07
N PRO A 32 20.05 -14.85 20.84
CA PRO A 32 20.41 -13.47 20.51
C PRO A 32 19.76 -12.43 21.42
N ALA A 33 20.46 -11.32 21.66
CA ALA A 33 19.95 -10.21 22.51
C ALA A 33 18.75 -9.50 21.82
N GLU A 34 18.66 -9.59 20.53
CA GLU A 34 17.63 -9.03 19.65
C GLU A 34 16.23 -9.57 19.96
N LEU A 35 16.11 -10.74 20.59
CA LEU A 35 14.83 -11.27 21.10
C LEU A 35 14.12 -10.31 22.08
N PHE A 36 14.84 -9.34 22.61
CA PHE A 36 14.27 -8.36 23.53
C PHE A 36 13.16 -7.53 22.88
N SER A 37 13.28 -7.15 21.62
CA SER A 37 12.23 -6.43 20.88
C SER A 37 10.94 -7.25 20.78
N ALA A 38 11.06 -8.54 20.45
CA ALA A 38 9.90 -9.44 20.40
C ALA A 38 9.24 -9.61 21.79
N ALA A 39 10.04 -9.69 22.86
CA ALA A 39 9.54 -9.76 24.22
C ALA A 39 8.80 -8.47 24.64
N GLN A 40 9.29 -7.31 24.21
CA GLN A 40 8.64 -6.02 24.48
C GLN A 40 7.28 -5.92 23.76
N LEU A 41 7.19 -6.36 22.50
CA LEU A 41 5.92 -6.42 21.77
C LEU A 41 4.90 -7.33 22.48
N LEU A 42 5.36 -8.49 22.95
CA LEU A 42 4.51 -9.41 23.71
C LEU A 42 4.07 -8.82 25.06
N GLN A 43 5.01 -8.20 25.79
CA GLN A 43 4.71 -7.53 27.06
C GLN A 43 3.64 -6.45 26.88
N GLN A 44 3.77 -5.63 25.85
CA GLN A 44 2.82 -4.56 25.54
C GLN A 44 1.44 -5.11 25.16
N GLU A 45 1.36 -6.18 24.35
CA GLU A 45 0.07 -6.81 24.01
C GLU A 45 -0.61 -7.37 25.25
N ILE A 46 0.13 -8.09 26.12
CA ILE A 46 -0.41 -8.61 27.38
C ILE A 46 -0.95 -7.45 28.24
N GLU A 47 -0.16 -6.39 28.42
CA GLU A 47 -0.56 -5.23 29.22
C GLU A 47 -1.82 -4.56 28.65
N THR A 48 -1.88 -4.39 27.32
CA THR A 48 -3.04 -3.77 26.65
C THR A 48 -4.31 -4.59 26.81
N GLN A 49 -4.23 -5.92 26.68
CA GLN A 49 -5.42 -6.78 26.68
C GLN A 49 -5.85 -7.23 28.08
N THR A 50 -4.96 -7.21 29.07
CA THR A 50 -5.21 -7.79 30.39
C THR A 50 -4.98 -6.81 31.56
N GLY A 51 -4.25 -5.73 31.34
CA GLY A 51 -3.77 -4.83 32.38
C GLY A 51 -2.57 -5.38 33.18
N PHE A 52 -2.08 -6.60 32.85
CA PHE A 52 -0.92 -7.19 33.51
C PHE A 52 0.34 -6.89 32.72
N ARG A 53 1.41 -6.44 33.41
CA ARG A 53 2.70 -6.18 32.79
C ARG A 53 3.75 -7.20 33.26
N PRO A 54 3.92 -8.35 32.55
CA PRO A 54 4.87 -9.37 32.95
C PRO A 54 6.30 -8.84 32.88
N ALA A 55 7.13 -9.19 33.87
CA ALA A 55 8.54 -8.82 33.86
C ALA A 55 9.30 -9.61 32.78
N ILE A 56 10.18 -8.93 32.03
CA ILE A 56 11.10 -9.58 31.09
C ILE A 56 12.38 -9.95 31.85
N CYS A 57 12.76 -11.22 31.77
CA CYS A 57 13.93 -11.79 32.43
C CYS A 57 14.81 -12.50 31.41
N ARG A 58 16.09 -12.72 31.71
CA ARG A 58 16.99 -13.49 30.84
C ARG A 58 17.59 -14.64 31.64
N ARG A 59 17.33 -15.89 31.20
CA ARG A 59 17.81 -17.09 31.87
C ARG A 59 17.68 -18.30 30.95
N HIS A 60 18.69 -19.17 30.97
CA HIS A 60 18.62 -20.46 30.29
C HIS A 60 17.70 -21.43 31.04
N GLN A 61 16.80 -22.09 30.35
CA GLN A 61 15.88 -23.11 30.85
C GLN A 61 15.24 -22.74 32.22
N PRO A 62 14.39 -21.70 32.29
CA PRO A 62 13.75 -21.33 33.54
C PRO A 62 12.86 -22.47 34.08
N VAL A 63 12.88 -22.70 35.39
CA VAL A 63 12.06 -23.69 36.05
C VAL A 63 10.92 -23.00 36.78
N GLY A 64 9.69 -23.53 36.63
CA GLY A 64 8.48 -23.00 37.26
C GLY A 64 7.24 -23.20 36.40
N SER A 65 6.11 -22.65 36.87
CA SER A 65 4.86 -22.58 36.12
C SER A 65 4.52 -21.13 35.77
N HIS A 66 3.56 -20.93 34.86
CA HIS A 66 3.10 -19.62 34.37
C HIS A 66 4.20 -18.79 33.70
N LEU A 67 5.14 -19.46 33.04
CA LEU A 67 6.26 -18.84 32.32
C LEU A 67 5.93 -18.73 30.83
N ILE A 68 6.43 -17.68 30.20
CA ILE A 68 6.48 -17.53 28.75
C ILE A 68 7.96 -17.54 28.37
N TYR A 69 8.39 -18.55 27.64
CA TYR A 69 9.80 -18.76 27.29
C TYR A 69 10.05 -18.54 25.79
N LEU A 70 10.96 -17.64 25.49
CA LEU A 70 11.38 -17.30 24.13
C LEU A 70 12.80 -17.82 23.91
N THR A 71 13.00 -18.68 22.93
CA THR A 71 14.29 -19.27 22.59
C THR A 71 14.47 -19.37 21.07
N ALA A 72 15.72 -19.34 20.61
CA ALA A 72 16.06 -19.53 19.21
C ALA A 72 16.80 -20.85 19.00
N SER A 73 16.55 -21.52 17.88
CA SER A 73 17.22 -22.76 17.47
C SER A 73 17.70 -22.66 16.01
N PRO A 74 19.01 -22.83 15.74
CA PRO A 74 19.55 -22.83 14.38
C PRO A 74 19.14 -24.07 13.56
N GLU A 75 18.52 -25.08 14.18
CA GLU A 75 18.05 -26.29 13.49
C GLU A 75 16.77 -26.03 12.71
N LEU A 76 16.01 -24.99 13.05
CA LEU A 76 14.81 -24.61 12.32
C LEU A 76 15.17 -23.91 11.01
N SER A 77 14.38 -24.18 9.96
CA SER A 77 14.52 -23.47 8.70
C SER A 77 14.26 -21.96 8.88
N ARG A 78 14.79 -21.14 7.96
CA ARG A 78 14.66 -19.69 8.00
C ARG A 78 13.21 -19.27 8.29
N GLU A 79 13.05 -18.37 9.25
CA GLU A 79 11.77 -17.81 9.69
C GLU A 79 10.74 -18.80 10.27
N ALA A 80 11.09 -20.09 10.39
CA ALA A 80 10.22 -21.07 11.02
C ALA A 80 10.16 -20.89 12.54
N TYR A 81 9.03 -21.31 13.13
CA TYR A 81 8.85 -21.33 14.58
C TYR A 81 7.92 -22.45 15.03
N THR A 82 8.03 -22.76 16.32
CA THR A 82 7.04 -23.55 17.06
C THR A 82 6.50 -22.73 18.21
N LEU A 83 5.19 -22.86 18.47
CA LEU A 83 4.52 -22.28 19.63
C LEU A 83 3.77 -23.38 20.36
N ALA A 84 4.16 -23.66 21.60
CA ALA A 84 3.49 -24.59 22.48
C ALA A 84 2.86 -23.84 23.66
N VAL A 85 1.54 -23.90 23.77
CA VAL A 85 0.78 -23.43 24.93
C VAL A 85 0.29 -24.66 25.69
N THR A 86 0.86 -24.91 26.86
CA THR A 86 0.45 -25.98 27.80
C THR A 86 -0.26 -25.37 29.01
N PRO A 87 -0.92 -26.14 29.87
CA PRO A 87 -1.51 -25.62 31.10
C PRO A 87 -0.48 -24.96 32.04
N GLU A 88 0.78 -25.37 31.96
CA GLU A 88 1.85 -24.90 32.82
C GLU A 88 2.61 -23.70 32.25
N ASN A 89 2.93 -23.71 30.95
CA ASN A 89 3.84 -22.75 30.35
C ASN A 89 3.54 -22.50 28.87
N ILE A 90 4.04 -21.38 28.37
CA ILE A 90 4.13 -21.07 26.93
C ILE A 90 5.59 -21.13 26.51
N THR A 91 5.87 -21.82 25.40
CA THR A 91 7.20 -21.84 24.79
C THR A 91 7.12 -21.44 23.33
N ILE A 92 7.93 -20.47 22.92
CA ILE A 92 8.16 -20.10 21.53
C ILE A 92 9.61 -20.41 21.20
N CYS A 93 9.83 -21.27 20.21
CA CYS A 93 11.14 -21.56 19.66
C CYS A 93 11.14 -21.20 18.18
N GLY A 94 12.00 -20.27 17.77
CA GLY A 94 12.09 -19.81 16.39
C GLY A 94 13.48 -19.99 15.78
N SER A 95 13.58 -19.97 14.46
CA SER A 95 14.87 -19.84 13.79
C SER A 95 15.36 -18.40 13.97
N LEU A 96 16.45 -18.20 14.69
CA LEU A 96 16.97 -16.88 15.01
C LEU A 96 15.88 -15.93 15.59
N GLU A 97 16.11 -14.62 15.52
CA GLU A 97 15.18 -13.59 16.02
C GLU A 97 13.88 -13.50 15.22
N SER A 98 13.94 -13.65 13.90
CA SER A 98 12.75 -13.53 13.03
C SER A 98 11.71 -14.62 13.27
N GLY A 99 12.13 -15.89 13.41
CA GLY A 99 11.21 -16.97 13.74
C GLY A 99 10.54 -16.79 15.10
N VAL A 100 11.31 -16.33 16.12
CA VAL A 100 10.74 -16.04 17.45
C VAL A 100 9.74 -14.88 17.37
N LEU A 101 10.04 -13.83 16.60
CA LEU A 101 9.13 -12.72 16.39
C LEU A 101 7.79 -13.20 15.80
N TYR A 102 7.81 -14.06 14.77
CA TYR A 102 6.57 -14.58 14.17
C TYR A 102 5.78 -15.50 15.10
N GLY A 103 6.45 -16.26 15.94
CA GLY A 103 5.80 -16.99 17.04
C GLY A 103 5.14 -16.04 18.05
N VAL A 104 5.80 -14.95 18.37
CA VAL A 104 5.24 -13.88 19.23
C VAL A 104 4.03 -13.22 18.55
N GLN A 105 4.08 -12.91 17.25
CA GLN A 105 2.91 -12.36 16.56
C GLN A 105 1.70 -13.30 16.60
N THR A 106 1.93 -14.61 16.45
CA THR A 106 0.87 -15.62 16.60
C THR A 106 0.29 -15.65 18.01
N LEU A 107 1.13 -15.61 19.04
CA LEU A 107 0.68 -15.52 20.43
C LEU A 107 -0.07 -14.22 20.72
N ARG A 108 0.35 -13.09 20.17
CA ARG A 108 -0.36 -11.81 20.27
C ARG A 108 -1.77 -11.91 19.69
N GLN A 109 -1.95 -12.58 18.54
CA GLN A 109 -3.28 -12.83 17.97
C GLN A 109 -4.17 -13.67 18.90
N MET A 110 -3.60 -14.66 19.60
CA MET A 110 -4.34 -15.43 20.62
C MET A 110 -4.77 -14.53 21.79
N ILE A 111 -3.85 -13.75 22.34
CA ILE A 111 -4.10 -12.86 23.47
C ILE A 111 -5.17 -11.81 23.12
N ARG A 112 -5.10 -11.25 21.90
CA ARG A 112 -6.08 -10.27 21.39
C ARG A 112 -7.50 -10.83 21.32
N GLN A 113 -7.66 -12.13 21.11
CA GLN A 113 -8.96 -12.79 21.03
C GLN A 113 -9.47 -13.35 22.37
N ALA A 114 -8.59 -13.79 23.27
CA ALA A 114 -8.95 -14.54 24.47
C ALA A 114 -8.52 -13.86 25.78
N GLY A 115 -7.80 -12.75 25.71
CA GLY A 115 -7.28 -12.08 26.91
C GLY A 115 -6.28 -12.95 27.67
N ALA A 116 -6.47 -13.09 28.98
CA ALA A 116 -5.53 -13.79 29.86
C ALA A 116 -5.68 -15.33 29.84
N VAL A 117 -6.79 -15.89 29.34
CA VAL A 117 -7.05 -17.35 29.39
C VAL A 117 -6.98 -17.92 27.97
N LEU A 118 -5.86 -18.58 27.66
CA LEU A 118 -5.55 -19.09 26.34
C LEU A 118 -5.83 -20.59 26.24
N PRO A 119 -6.41 -21.09 25.14
CA PRO A 119 -6.50 -22.55 24.91
C PRO A 119 -5.11 -23.14 24.73
N THR A 120 -4.94 -24.40 25.10
CA THR A 120 -3.73 -25.17 24.83
C THR A 120 -3.64 -25.46 23.34
N VAL A 121 -2.48 -25.15 22.74
CA VAL A 121 -2.21 -25.39 21.31
C VAL A 121 -0.77 -25.80 21.09
N LEU A 122 -0.56 -26.55 20.02
CA LEU A 122 0.76 -26.77 19.44
C LEU A 122 0.71 -26.30 17.98
N ILE A 123 1.58 -25.35 17.65
CA ILE A 123 1.72 -24.76 16.32
C ILE A 123 3.14 -25.01 15.83
N SER A 124 3.27 -25.41 14.56
CA SER A 124 4.53 -25.43 13.80
C SER A 124 4.29 -24.71 12.48
N ASP A 125 5.10 -23.71 12.16
CA ASP A 125 4.79 -22.79 11.08
C ASP A 125 6.04 -22.21 10.42
N LYS A 126 5.92 -21.85 9.14
CA LYS A 126 6.94 -21.16 8.35
C LYS A 126 6.31 -20.49 7.13
N PRO A 127 6.89 -19.41 6.59
CA PRO A 127 6.39 -18.79 5.38
C PRO A 127 6.63 -19.65 4.12
N ALA A 128 5.72 -19.55 3.15
CA ALA A 128 5.88 -20.14 1.83
C ALA A 128 6.75 -19.28 0.91
N MET A 129 6.60 -17.94 0.96
CA MET A 129 7.45 -16.98 0.25
C MET A 129 8.45 -16.33 1.20
N GLU A 130 9.70 -16.19 0.73
CA GLU A 130 10.79 -15.56 1.52
C GLU A 130 10.52 -14.09 1.81
N ASN A 131 10.08 -13.34 0.79
CA ASN A 131 9.81 -11.92 0.90
C ASN A 131 8.29 -11.66 0.80
N ARG A 132 7.78 -10.94 1.78
CA ARG A 132 6.38 -10.59 1.92
C ARG A 132 6.31 -9.10 2.13
N GLY A 133 6.06 -8.39 1.03
CA GLY A 133 6.21 -6.94 0.95
C GLY A 133 4.89 -6.19 0.90
N PHE A 134 4.94 -4.96 1.37
CA PHE A 134 3.94 -3.94 1.13
C PHE A 134 4.60 -2.71 0.51
N TYR A 135 4.02 -2.19 -0.55
CA TYR A 135 4.47 -1.03 -1.28
C TYR A 135 3.46 0.09 -1.12
N HIS A 136 3.87 1.19 -0.50
CA HIS A 136 2.99 2.31 -0.21
C HIS A 136 3.41 3.55 -0.99
N ASP A 137 2.48 4.12 -1.76
CA ASP A 137 2.71 5.36 -2.49
C ASP A 137 2.73 6.54 -1.50
N ALA A 138 3.91 7.12 -1.33
CA ALA A 138 4.15 8.27 -0.45
C ALA A 138 4.34 9.58 -1.25
N THR A 139 3.91 9.62 -2.51
CA THR A 139 4.17 10.73 -3.43
C THR A 139 2.91 11.29 -4.08
N ARG A 140 2.08 10.42 -4.69
CA ARG A 140 0.97 10.85 -5.57
C ARG A 140 -0.21 11.39 -4.76
N GLY A 141 -0.05 12.59 -4.21
CA GLY A 141 -1.04 13.30 -3.40
C GLY A 141 -0.71 13.29 -1.91
N ARG A 142 -0.48 12.12 -1.29
CA ARG A 142 -0.21 12.00 0.14
C ARG A 142 1.27 11.78 0.42
N VAL A 143 1.82 12.60 1.32
CA VAL A 143 3.06 12.28 2.03
C VAL A 143 2.67 11.89 3.46
N PRO A 144 2.85 10.63 3.88
CA PRO A 144 2.44 10.19 5.20
C PRO A 144 3.29 10.83 6.31
N THR A 145 2.71 10.98 7.50
CA THR A 145 3.50 11.38 8.68
C THR A 145 4.36 10.22 9.18
N LEU A 146 5.50 10.51 9.81
CA LEU A 146 6.33 9.48 10.43
C LEU A 146 5.55 8.65 11.47
N SER A 147 4.64 9.29 12.21
CA SER A 147 3.77 8.60 13.18
C SER A 147 2.88 7.56 12.49
N TYR A 148 2.28 7.91 11.35
CA TYR A 148 1.47 6.97 10.57
C TYR A 148 2.32 5.83 9.99
N LEU A 149 3.51 6.13 9.44
CA LEU A 149 4.41 5.10 8.91
C LEU A 149 4.85 4.09 9.98
N LYS A 150 5.06 4.53 11.22
CA LYS A 150 5.33 3.62 12.34
C LYS A 150 4.13 2.74 12.68
N GLN A 151 2.91 3.28 12.67
CA GLN A 151 1.69 2.49 12.88
C GLN A 151 1.47 1.47 11.75
N LEU A 152 1.76 1.86 10.50
CA LEU A 152 1.77 0.94 9.37
C LEU A 152 2.76 -0.20 9.58
N ALA A 153 4.00 0.11 9.98
CA ALA A 153 5.03 -0.89 10.28
C ALA A 153 4.61 -1.85 11.42
N ASP A 154 3.97 -1.34 12.48
CA ASP A 154 3.41 -2.18 13.55
C ASP A 154 2.36 -3.17 13.01
N THR A 155 1.49 -2.70 12.13
CA THR A 155 0.45 -3.52 11.50
C THR A 155 1.07 -4.56 10.56
N LEU A 156 2.04 -4.16 9.73
CA LEU A 156 2.76 -5.08 8.84
C LEU A 156 3.44 -6.20 9.62
N SER A 157 4.16 -5.85 10.70
CA SER A 157 4.82 -6.83 11.56
C SER A 157 3.82 -7.80 12.22
N PHE A 158 2.67 -7.28 12.68
CA PHE A 158 1.62 -8.11 13.29
C PHE A 158 1.10 -9.20 12.35
N TYR A 159 1.01 -8.89 11.04
CA TYR A 159 0.63 -9.83 10.00
C TYR A 159 1.82 -10.53 9.32
N LYS A 160 3.02 -10.48 9.91
CA LYS A 160 4.24 -11.17 9.47
C LYS A 160 4.76 -10.74 8.09
N ILE A 161 4.46 -9.52 7.67
CA ILE A 161 5.10 -8.87 6.52
C ILE A 161 6.51 -8.44 6.93
N ASN A 162 7.50 -8.72 6.08
CA ASN A 162 8.91 -8.49 6.37
C ASN A 162 9.60 -7.47 5.44
N GLN A 163 8.84 -6.82 4.55
CA GLN A 163 9.38 -5.80 3.67
C GLN A 163 8.39 -4.65 3.50
N LEU A 164 8.87 -3.41 3.63
CA LEU A 164 8.13 -2.18 3.32
C LEU A 164 8.91 -1.39 2.28
N GLN A 165 8.23 -0.93 1.24
CA GLN A 165 8.77 0.03 0.29
C GLN A 165 7.89 1.28 0.26
N LEU A 166 8.50 2.46 0.24
CA LEU A 166 7.82 3.73 0.02
C LEU A 166 8.14 4.21 -1.39
N TYR A 167 7.10 4.40 -2.22
CA TYR A 167 7.28 4.99 -3.54
C TYR A 167 7.53 6.48 -3.42
N ILE A 168 8.65 6.92 -3.95
CA ILE A 168 9.10 8.30 -3.94
C ILE A 168 9.40 8.77 -5.37
N GLU A 169 8.86 9.92 -5.74
CA GLU A 169 9.25 10.70 -6.92
C GLU A 169 9.97 11.98 -6.44
N HIS A 170 9.23 12.89 -5.79
CA HIS A 170 9.67 14.21 -5.34
C HIS A 170 9.45 14.44 -3.84
N SER A 171 8.86 13.49 -3.16
CA SER A 171 8.41 13.61 -1.77
C SER A 171 9.48 13.32 -0.73
N TYR A 172 10.75 13.29 -1.13
CA TYR A 172 11.91 13.35 -0.25
C TYR A 172 12.61 14.70 -0.40
N LEU A 173 13.14 15.22 0.70
CA LEU A 173 13.81 16.52 0.77
C LEU A 173 15.28 16.38 0.33
N PHE A 174 15.51 16.31 -0.99
CA PHE A 174 16.85 16.37 -1.57
C PHE A 174 17.49 17.74 -1.33
N ASP A 175 18.74 17.77 -0.88
CA ASP A 175 19.39 19.00 -0.40
C ASP A 175 19.54 20.06 -1.49
N ASP A 176 19.88 19.67 -2.70
CA ASP A 176 20.15 20.57 -3.83
C ASP A 176 19.01 20.66 -4.86
N LEU A 177 17.91 19.89 -4.74
CA LEU A 177 16.78 19.90 -5.66
C LEU A 177 15.61 20.77 -5.14
N THR A 178 15.89 21.92 -4.57
CA THR A 178 14.92 22.78 -3.88
C THR A 178 13.72 23.20 -4.74
N GLU A 179 13.89 23.34 -6.06
CA GLU A 179 12.79 23.67 -6.98
C GLU A 179 11.74 22.55 -7.05
N MET A 180 12.16 21.29 -6.85
CA MET A 180 11.30 20.12 -6.96
C MET A 180 10.29 20.03 -5.82
N TRP A 181 10.69 20.38 -4.60
CA TRP A 181 9.88 20.17 -3.39
C TRP A 181 9.47 21.46 -2.67
N ARG A 182 9.84 22.66 -3.16
CA ARG A 182 9.62 23.94 -2.48
C ARG A 182 8.15 24.29 -2.15
N ASP A 183 7.21 23.68 -2.85
CA ASP A 183 5.76 23.86 -2.70
C ASP A 183 5.07 22.63 -2.08
N ASP A 184 5.86 21.75 -1.47
CA ASP A 184 5.40 20.49 -0.88
C ASP A 184 5.89 20.32 0.57
N THR A 185 5.54 19.21 1.22
CA THR A 185 5.95 18.82 2.56
C THR A 185 6.59 17.43 2.55
N PRO A 186 7.80 17.29 1.97
CA PRO A 186 8.45 15.99 1.77
C PRO A 186 8.84 15.31 3.09
N LEU A 187 9.19 14.03 2.99
CA LEU A 187 9.90 13.29 4.05
C LEU A 187 11.33 13.79 4.14
N THR A 188 11.84 13.89 5.37
CA THR A 188 13.21 14.31 5.64
C THR A 188 14.14 13.10 5.81
N ALA A 189 15.44 13.32 5.75
CA ALA A 189 16.45 12.30 6.09
C ALA A 189 16.23 11.74 7.51
N GLU A 190 15.88 12.61 8.48
CA GLU A 190 15.56 12.19 9.85
C GLU A 190 14.32 11.29 9.88
N ASP A 191 13.24 11.60 9.14
CA ASP A 191 12.06 10.75 9.04
C ASP A 191 12.41 9.34 8.55
N ILE A 192 13.23 9.24 7.49
CA ILE A 192 13.61 7.96 6.87
C ILE A 192 14.55 7.15 7.78
N LEU A 193 15.59 7.77 8.33
CA LEU A 193 16.54 7.09 9.23
C LEU A 193 15.84 6.54 10.48
N GLU A 194 14.91 7.31 11.04
CA GLU A 194 14.13 6.87 12.20
C GLU A 194 13.16 5.75 11.83
N LEU A 195 12.55 5.80 10.63
CA LEU A 195 11.67 4.73 10.13
C LEU A 195 12.46 3.45 9.86
N ASP A 196 13.65 3.53 9.23
CA ASP A 196 14.53 2.37 8.98
C ASP A 196 14.90 1.66 10.29
N ARG A 197 15.33 2.45 11.28
CA ARG A 197 15.62 1.92 12.61
C ARG A 197 14.40 1.25 13.26
N TYR A 198 13.22 1.86 13.13
CA TYR A 198 11.97 1.36 13.69
C TYR A 198 11.54 0.05 13.02
N CYS A 199 11.51 0.00 11.70
CA CYS A 199 11.19 -1.17 10.90
C CYS A 199 12.11 -2.36 11.24
N LYS A 200 13.40 -2.11 11.36
CA LYS A 200 14.38 -3.14 11.75
C LYS A 200 14.07 -3.77 13.10
N GLY A 201 13.63 -2.97 14.09
CA GLY A 201 13.17 -3.47 15.39
C GLY A 201 11.94 -4.36 15.33
N LEU A 202 11.16 -4.25 14.24
CA LEU A 202 9.95 -5.03 13.95
C LEU A 202 10.17 -6.21 12.98
N GLY A 203 11.42 -6.46 12.57
CA GLY A 203 11.75 -7.51 11.59
C GLY A 203 11.34 -7.17 10.15
N ILE A 204 11.20 -5.88 9.84
CA ILE A 204 10.85 -5.36 8.52
C ILE A 204 12.08 -4.73 7.88
N ASP A 205 12.37 -5.12 6.64
CA ASP A 205 13.35 -4.47 5.77
C ASP A 205 12.69 -3.27 5.06
N LEU A 206 13.11 -2.04 5.40
CA LEU A 206 12.68 -0.84 4.69
C LEU A 206 13.53 -0.70 3.43
N VAL A 207 12.98 -1.10 2.28
CA VAL A 207 13.67 -1.06 0.99
C VAL A 207 13.47 0.30 0.33
N PRO A 208 14.53 1.03 -0.02
CA PRO A 208 14.42 2.26 -0.78
C PRO A 208 13.79 2.02 -2.15
N SER A 209 12.83 2.87 -2.54
CA SER A 209 12.22 2.89 -3.85
C SER A 209 12.12 4.33 -4.35
N LEU A 210 12.70 4.60 -5.51
CA LEU A 210 12.81 5.94 -6.06
C LEU A 210 12.62 5.93 -7.56
N ALA A 211 11.67 6.73 -8.08
CA ALA A 211 11.54 6.98 -9.51
C ALA A 211 12.85 7.58 -10.05
N SER A 212 13.43 6.96 -11.07
CA SER A 212 14.75 7.33 -11.59
C SER A 212 14.83 7.42 -13.11
N PHE A 213 13.73 7.14 -13.83
CA PHE A 213 13.66 7.17 -15.28
C PHE A 213 12.33 7.77 -15.79
N GLY A 214 11.19 7.14 -15.55
CA GLY A 214 9.83 7.67 -15.72
C GLY A 214 9.32 8.36 -14.47
N HIS A 215 8.11 8.95 -14.55
CA HIS A 215 7.38 9.57 -13.44
C HIS A 215 8.12 10.70 -12.71
N LEU A 216 8.89 11.50 -13.42
CA LEU A 216 9.69 12.58 -12.85
C LEU A 216 9.01 13.97 -13.00
N TYR A 217 7.67 14.02 -12.89
CA TYR A 217 6.88 15.24 -13.10
C TYR A 217 7.47 16.47 -12.40
N LYS A 218 7.56 16.45 -11.07
CA LYS A 218 8.02 17.62 -10.30
C LYS A 218 9.45 18.03 -10.64
N LEU A 219 10.34 17.06 -10.90
CA LEU A 219 11.73 17.33 -11.26
C LEU A 219 11.84 17.96 -12.64
N LEU A 220 11.19 17.37 -13.65
CA LEU A 220 11.27 17.81 -15.04
C LEU A 220 10.43 19.05 -15.33
N CYS A 221 9.52 19.47 -14.41
CA CYS A 221 8.83 20.76 -14.50
C CYS A 221 9.60 21.92 -13.85
N THR A 222 10.79 21.67 -13.29
CA THR A 222 11.64 22.74 -12.73
C THR A 222 12.35 23.51 -13.86
N LYS A 223 12.73 24.75 -13.59
CA LYS A 223 13.51 25.54 -14.56
C LYS A 223 14.92 24.97 -14.78
N SER A 224 15.48 24.37 -13.73
CA SER A 224 16.82 23.80 -13.76
C SER A 224 16.91 22.52 -14.58
N TYR A 225 15.85 21.69 -14.61
CA TYR A 225 15.91 20.34 -15.20
C TYR A 225 14.91 20.08 -16.34
N ALA A 226 14.06 21.05 -16.69
CA ALA A 226 13.09 20.90 -17.79
C ALA A 226 13.72 20.51 -19.14
N HIS A 227 14.99 20.87 -19.37
CA HIS A 227 15.74 20.54 -20.59
C HIS A 227 16.13 19.05 -20.67
N LEU A 228 15.92 18.27 -19.61
CA LEU A 228 16.16 16.82 -19.57
C LEU A 228 14.87 16.01 -19.83
N CYS A 229 13.75 16.67 -20.15
CA CYS A 229 12.50 15.97 -20.46
C CYS A 229 12.55 15.41 -21.89
N GLU A 230 12.15 14.15 -22.06
CA GLU A 230 12.09 13.47 -23.36
C GLU A 230 11.19 14.21 -24.38
N LEU A 231 10.02 14.70 -23.93
CA LEU A 231 9.09 15.45 -24.79
C LEU A 231 9.26 16.96 -24.61
N GLU A 232 9.43 17.66 -25.71
CA GLU A 232 9.46 19.13 -25.73
C GLU A 232 8.08 19.67 -25.31
N GLY A 233 8.09 20.65 -24.39
CA GLY A 233 6.89 21.32 -23.90
C GLY A 233 6.14 20.60 -22.77
N SER A 234 6.33 19.29 -22.60
CA SER A 234 5.68 18.51 -21.53
C SER A 234 6.01 19.08 -20.13
N ALA A 235 7.25 19.46 -19.89
CA ALA A 235 7.71 20.01 -18.62
C ALA A 235 7.07 21.36 -18.24
N SER A 236 6.49 22.09 -19.19
CA SER A 236 5.84 23.39 -18.97
C SER A 236 4.30 23.33 -19.08
N ALA A 237 3.74 22.16 -19.34
CA ALA A 237 2.31 21.95 -19.41
C ALA A 237 1.64 22.22 -18.04
N PRO A 238 0.37 22.68 -18.01
CA PRO A 238 -0.40 22.74 -16.79
C PRO A 238 -0.45 21.37 -16.10
N PHE A 239 -0.61 21.36 -14.78
CA PHE A 239 -0.78 20.08 -14.08
C PHE A 239 -2.07 19.39 -14.51
N SER A 240 -1.96 18.12 -14.84
CA SER A 240 -3.07 17.18 -14.98
C SER A 240 -2.74 15.92 -14.19
N PHE A 241 -3.74 15.34 -13.53
CA PHE A 241 -3.56 14.05 -12.85
C PHE A 241 -3.23 12.92 -13.83
N TYR A 242 -3.80 12.98 -15.04
CA TYR A 242 -3.52 12.01 -16.11
C TYR A 242 -2.11 12.18 -16.67
N ASP A 243 -1.75 13.41 -17.08
CA ASP A 243 -0.44 13.67 -17.71
C ASP A 243 0.74 13.41 -16.77
N ARG A 244 0.54 13.63 -15.47
CA ARG A 244 1.53 13.27 -14.45
C ARG A 244 1.92 11.79 -14.52
N GLN A 245 0.99 10.90 -14.83
CA GLN A 245 1.24 9.46 -14.91
C GLN A 245 1.73 9.04 -16.29
N ALA A 246 1.29 9.73 -17.36
CA ALA A 246 1.57 9.37 -18.74
C ALA A 246 2.89 9.93 -19.29
N HIS A 247 3.45 10.95 -18.64
CA HIS A 247 4.56 11.74 -19.17
C HIS A 247 5.70 11.91 -18.16
N HIS A 248 6.73 12.70 -18.55
CA HIS A 248 7.87 13.09 -17.72
C HIS A 248 8.92 11.99 -17.57
N THR A 249 9.34 11.42 -18.71
CA THR A 249 10.51 10.53 -18.86
C THR A 249 11.76 11.34 -19.13
N LEU A 250 12.92 10.90 -18.61
CA LEU A 250 14.23 11.50 -18.90
C LEU A 250 14.65 11.30 -20.37
N ASP A 251 15.22 12.35 -20.97
CA ASP A 251 15.94 12.28 -22.24
C ASP A 251 17.28 11.53 -22.04
N ILE A 252 17.33 10.28 -22.48
CA ILE A 252 18.53 9.43 -22.35
C ILE A 252 19.66 9.80 -23.30
N THR A 253 19.41 10.66 -24.30
CA THR A 253 20.44 11.14 -25.23
C THR A 253 21.31 12.22 -24.59
N ASN A 254 20.82 12.87 -23.54
CA ASN A 254 21.57 13.84 -22.76
C ASN A 254 22.33 13.14 -21.62
N PRO A 255 23.68 13.21 -21.59
CA PRO A 255 24.48 12.55 -20.55
C PRO A 255 24.22 13.11 -19.14
N GLU A 256 23.67 14.31 -19.01
CA GLU A 256 23.26 14.90 -17.74
C GLU A 256 22.13 14.12 -17.11
N SER A 257 21.23 13.52 -17.89
CA SER A 257 20.12 12.69 -17.39
C SER A 257 20.62 11.50 -16.56
N LEU A 258 21.61 10.76 -17.07
CA LEU A 258 22.20 9.64 -16.34
C LEU A 258 22.94 10.11 -15.08
N SER A 259 23.63 11.24 -15.16
CA SER A 259 24.33 11.84 -14.02
C SER A 259 23.36 12.25 -12.91
N LEU A 260 22.24 12.89 -13.29
CA LEU A 260 21.18 13.29 -12.37
C LEU A 260 20.50 12.08 -11.72
N ALA A 261 20.16 11.04 -12.51
CA ALA A 261 19.57 9.82 -11.99
C ALA A 261 20.50 9.13 -10.97
N LYS A 262 21.80 9.00 -11.27
CA LYS A 262 22.81 8.44 -10.35
C LYS A 262 22.96 9.31 -9.08
N HIS A 263 22.85 10.63 -9.20
CA HIS A 263 22.93 11.56 -8.09
C HIS A 263 21.78 11.37 -7.09
N ILE A 264 20.53 11.38 -7.56
CA ILE A 264 19.38 11.18 -6.67
C ILE A 264 19.37 9.79 -6.02
N LEU A 265 19.76 8.74 -6.77
CA LEU A 265 19.91 7.39 -6.23
C LEU A 265 20.98 7.36 -5.12
N SER A 266 22.13 8.01 -5.34
CA SER A 266 23.25 8.05 -4.37
C SER A 266 22.85 8.70 -3.05
N GLU A 267 22.18 9.86 -3.10
CA GLU A 267 21.75 10.58 -1.90
C GLU A 267 20.72 9.75 -1.11
N TYR A 268 19.68 9.26 -1.80
CA TYR A 268 18.60 8.56 -1.16
C TYR A 268 19.02 7.20 -0.55
N MET A 269 19.84 6.42 -1.24
CA MET A 269 20.23 5.08 -0.76
C MET A 269 20.99 5.08 0.56
N GLN A 270 21.67 6.16 0.93
CA GLN A 270 22.46 6.24 2.16
C GLN A 270 21.61 6.24 3.44
N LEU A 271 20.31 6.48 3.30
CA LEU A 271 19.38 6.56 4.43
C LEU A 271 18.89 5.18 4.91
N PHE A 272 19.21 4.12 4.19
CA PHE A 272 18.62 2.79 4.39
C PHE A 272 19.67 1.74 4.72
N SER A 273 19.28 0.83 5.61
CA SER A 273 20.11 -0.35 5.94
C SER A 273 19.86 -1.54 5.01
N SER A 274 18.82 -1.52 4.18
CA SER A 274 18.46 -2.58 3.23
C SER A 274 19.58 -2.90 2.24
N LYS A 275 19.67 -4.16 1.86
CA LYS A 275 20.56 -4.62 0.77
C LYS A 275 19.93 -4.49 -0.62
N TYR A 276 18.66 -4.14 -0.69
CA TYR A 276 17.93 -3.94 -1.93
C TYR A 276 17.77 -2.45 -2.25
N PHE A 277 17.53 -2.15 -3.51
CA PHE A 277 17.14 -0.83 -3.99
C PHE A 277 16.23 -0.96 -5.21
N ASN A 278 15.00 -0.45 -5.12
CA ASN A 278 14.06 -0.39 -6.23
C ASN A 278 14.28 0.93 -7.01
N LEU A 279 14.83 0.83 -8.20
CA LEU A 279 15.08 1.96 -9.10
C LEU A 279 13.83 2.36 -9.91
N CYS A 280 12.70 1.69 -9.71
CA CYS A 280 11.44 1.85 -10.43
C CYS A 280 11.59 1.60 -11.94
N ALA A 281 11.71 2.66 -12.77
CA ALA A 281 11.88 2.61 -14.23
C ALA A 281 10.66 2.05 -14.99
N ASP A 282 9.47 2.11 -14.40
CA ASP A 282 8.19 1.77 -15.00
C ASP A 282 7.68 2.88 -15.94
N GLU A 283 6.75 2.49 -16.80
CA GLU A 283 5.88 3.37 -17.59
C GLU A 283 6.62 4.52 -18.31
N THR A 284 7.78 4.23 -18.88
CA THR A 284 8.55 5.20 -19.66
C THR A 284 7.90 5.46 -21.02
N PHE A 285 6.61 5.85 -21.00
CA PHE A 285 5.77 5.96 -22.21
C PHE A 285 6.29 6.94 -23.25
N ASP A 286 7.04 7.97 -22.83
CA ASP A 286 7.57 9.00 -23.75
C ASP A 286 8.83 8.55 -24.48
N LEU A 287 9.52 7.53 -23.99
CA LEU A 287 10.80 7.07 -24.56
C LEU A 287 10.68 6.73 -26.05
N GLY A 288 11.55 7.31 -26.85
CA GLY A 288 11.54 7.16 -28.29
C GLY A 288 10.53 8.03 -29.04
N LYS A 289 9.82 8.93 -28.34
CA LYS A 289 8.81 9.80 -28.98
C LYS A 289 9.28 11.25 -29.15
N GLY A 290 10.31 11.66 -28.43
CA GLY A 290 10.86 13.01 -28.44
C GLY A 290 12.34 13.05 -28.81
N ALA A 291 13.18 13.47 -27.87
CA ALA A 291 14.62 13.64 -28.06
C ALA A 291 15.32 12.34 -28.47
N SER A 292 14.92 11.21 -27.91
CA SER A 292 15.51 9.90 -28.20
C SER A 292 14.92 9.19 -29.42
N ARG A 293 14.04 9.83 -30.21
CA ARG A 293 13.34 9.23 -31.35
C ARG A 293 14.30 8.60 -32.36
N ALA A 294 15.31 9.34 -32.82
CA ALA A 294 16.26 8.84 -33.80
C ALA A 294 17.04 7.62 -33.29
N LEU A 295 17.38 7.61 -32.00
CA LEU A 295 18.07 6.49 -31.36
C LEU A 295 17.14 5.27 -31.24
N ALA A 296 15.86 5.47 -30.92
CA ALA A 296 14.85 4.41 -30.89
C ALA A 296 14.55 3.82 -32.27
N GLU A 297 14.52 4.65 -33.32
CA GLU A 297 14.39 4.18 -34.73
C GLU A 297 15.61 3.35 -35.17
N GLU A 298 16.80 3.67 -34.70
CA GLU A 298 18.02 2.93 -35.01
C GLU A 298 18.15 1.61 -34.24
N LYS A 299 17.94 1.63 -32.92
CA LYS A 299 18.23 0.50 -32.01
C LYS A 299 16.99 -0.28 -31.54
N GLY A 300 15.82 0.33 -31.57
CA GLY A 300 14.61 -0.16 -30.92
C GLY A 300 14.43 0.40 -29.48
N THR A 301 13.19 0.71 -29.12
CA THR A 301 12.85 1.33 -27.83
C THR A 301 13.24 0.44 -26.65
N THR A 302 12.99 -0.87 -26.73
CA THR A 302 13.35 -1.83 -25.67
C THR A 302 14.86 -1.91 -25.44
N VAL A 303 15.66 -1.81 -26.49
CA VAL A 303 17.13 -1.84 -26.37
C VAL A 303 17.64 -0.60 -25.64
N ILE A 304 17.20 0.59 -26.04
CA ILE A 304 17.64 1.83 -25.39
C ILE A 304 17.14 1.94 -23.93
N TYR A 305 15.97 1.38 -23.65
CA TYR A 305 15.46 1.23 -22.28
C TYR A 305 16.39 0.33 -21.44
N THR A 306 16.73 -0.87 -21.97
CA THR A 306 17.58 -1.82 -21.24
C THR A 306 19.01 -1.31 -21.05
N GLU A 307 19.56 -0.54 -22.02
CA GLU A 307 20.86 0.12 -21.88
C GLU A 307 20.84 1.09 -20.67
N PHE A 308 19.84 1.96 -20.56
CA PHE A 308 19.75 2.93 -19.47
C PHE A 308 19.50 2.28 -18.10
N VAL A 309 18.56 1.32 -18.03
CA VAL A 309 18.28 0.56 -16.81
C VAL A 309 19.53 -0.21 -16.35
N THR A 310 20.31 -0.78 -17.27
CA THR A 310 21.56 -1.49 -16.96
C THR A 310 22.58 -0.57 -16.32
N GLU A 311 22.73 0.67 -16.80
CA GLU A 311 23.62 1.67 -16.20
C GLU A 311 23.24 1.99 -14.75
N LEU A 312 21.95 2.16 -14.47
CA LEU A 312 21.45 2.42 -13.11
C LEU A 312 21.60 1.19 -12.21
N ALA A 313 21.26 0.00 -12.72
CA ALA A 313 21.38 -1.25 -11.98
C ALA A 313 22.84 -1.59 -11.63
N ASN A 314 23.78 -1.36 -12.55
CA ASN A 314 25.21 -1.52 -12.28
C ASN A 314 25.68 -0.55 -11.21
N TYR A 315 25.28 0.72 -11.27
CA TYR A 315 25.62 1.72 -10.26
C TYR A 315 25.13 1.31 -8.84
N ILE A 316 23.90 0.79 -8.73
CA ILE A 316 23.37 0.26 -7.47
C ILE A 316 24.18 -0.96 -7.01
N THR A 317 24.53 -1.87 -7.93
CA THR A 317 25.34 -3.06 -7.64
C THR A 317 26.74 -2.69 -7.14
N GLU A 318 27.39 -1.70 -7.75
CA GLU A 318 28.69 -1.18 -7.33
C GLU A 318 28.66 -0.55 -5.94
N SER A 319 27.49 -0.03 -5.50
CA SER A 319 27.26 0.45 -4.15
C SER A 319 27.09 -0.68 -3.11
N GLY A 320 27.13 -1.95 -3.53
CA GLY A 320 26.98 -3.13 -2.67
C GLY A 320 25.51 -3.53 -2.44
N ARG A 321 24.56 -3.04 -3.23
CA ARG A 321 23.13 -3.36 -3.13
C ARG A 321 22.65 -4.17 -4.33
N THR A 322 21.52 -4.86 -4.15
CA THR A 322 20.85 -5.60 -5.21
C THR A 322 19.74 -4.72 -5.82
N PRO A 323 19.82 -4.38 -7.12
CA PRO A 323 18.82 -3.57 -7.77
C PRO A 323 17.51 -4.34 -8.02
N MET A 324 16.39 -3.62 -7.95
CA MET A 324 15.05 -4.06 -8.32
C MET A 324 14.44 -3.07 -9.31
N PHE A 325 13.56 -3.53 -10.20
CA PHE A 325 12.87 -2.65 -11.15
C PHE A 325 11.47 -3.19 -11.50
N TRP A 326 10.58 -2.33 -11.96
CA TRP A 326 9.27 -2.72 -12.47
C TRP A 326 9.38 -3.24 -13.90
N SER A 327 8.78 -4.38 -14.17
CA SER A 327 9.03 -5.15 -15.40
C SER A 327 8.05 -4.90 -16.54
N ASP A 328 7.21 -3.88 -16.47
CA ASP A 328 6.13 -3.64 -17.46
C ASP A 328 6.66 -3.55 -18.90
N VAL A 329 7.75 -2.80 -19.15
CA VAL A 329 8.38 -2.67 -20.46
C VAL A 329 8.90 -4.03 -20.94
N ILE A 330 9.64 -4.74 -20.09
CA ILE A 330 10.23 -6.06 -20.43
C ILE A 330 9.15 -7.15 -20.54
N SER A 331 8.06 -7.04 -19.81
CA SER A 331 6.95 -8.01 -19.90
C SER A 331 6.24 -7.99 -21.25
N GLN A 332 6.38 -6.92 -22.03
CA GLN A 332 5.88 -6.84 -23.41
C GLN A 332 6.79 -7.59 -24.39
N GLU A 333 8.11 -7.53 -24.19
CA GLU A 333 9.15 -8.20 -24.99
C GLU A 333 10.07 -9.04 -24.07
N PRO A 334 9.59 -10.15 -23.49
CA PRO A 334 10.34 -10.91 -22.47
C PRO A 334 11.68 -11.45 -22.98
N GLU A 335 11.81 -11.62 -24.28
CA GLU A 335 13.07 -12.07 -24.92
C GLU A 335 14.21 -11.08 -24.67
N ALA A 336 13.91 -9.79 -24.47
CA ALA A 336 14.92 -8.76 -24.16
C ALA A 336 15.48 -8.86 -22.73
N TYR A 337 14.91 -9.70 -21.85
CA TYR A 337 15.39 -9.86 -20.47
C TYR A 337 16.89 -10.23 -20.40
N HIS A 338 17.40 -10.97 -21.39
CA HIS A 338 18.82 -11.34 -21.48
C HIS A 338 19.78 -10.14 -21.61
N LEU A 339 19.28 -8.95 -21.96
CA LEU A 339 20.06 -7.71 -22.04
C LEU A 339 20.29 -7.07 -20.67
N LEU A 340 19.52 -7.47 -19.66
CA LEU A 340 19.59 -6.91 -18.31
C LEU A 340 20.62 -7.65 -17.43
N PRO A 341 21.15 -7.01 -16.37
CA PRO A 341 22.02 -7.66 -15.40
C PRO A 341 21.34 -8.84 -14.71
N LYS A 342 22.04 -9.95 -14.53
CA LYS A 342 21.49 -11.19 -13.95
C LYS A 342 21.04 -11.06 -12.50
N ASN A 343 21.63 -10.14 -11.73
CA ASN A 343 21.29 -9.89 -10.35
C ASN A 343 20.12 -8.91 -10.17
N LEU A 344 19.55 -8.39 -11.27
CA LEU A 344 18.43 -7.46 -11.22
C LEU A 344 17.14 -8.20 -10.88
N ILE A 345 16.49 -7.77 -9.82
CA ILE A 345 15.21 -8.35 -9.37
C ILE A 345 14.07 -7.74 -10.17
N CYS A 346 13.24 -8.60 -10.73
CA CYS A 346 12.12 -8.25 -11.59
C CYS A 346 10.82 -8.18 -10.78
N LEU A 347 10.21 -7.01 -10.71
CA LEU A 347 8.93 -6.78 -10.04
C LEU A 347 7.82 -6.81 -11.09
N HIS A 348 7.12 -7.94 -11.18
CA HIS A 348 6.03 -8.13 -12.16
C HIS A 348 4.69 -7.73 -11.55
N TRP A 349 4.10 -6.64 -12.06
CA TRP A 349 2.79 -6.16 -11.62
C TRP A 349 1.70 -6.41 -12.67
N ASP A 350 0.51 -6.71 -12.18
CA ASP A 350 -0.75 -6.70 -12.92
C ASP A 350 -1.90 -6.54 -11.92
N TYR A 351 -2.81 -5.63 -12.20
CA TYR A 351 -3.87 -5.24 -11.25
C TYR A 351 -5.28 -5.68 -11.68
N ALA A 352 -5.38 -6.39 -12.80
CA ALA A 352 -6.68 -6.90 -13.25
C ALA A 352 -7.23 -7.96 -12.27
N SER A 353 -8.50 -7.84 -11.88
CA SER A 353 -9.16 -8.86 -11.03
C SER A 353 -9.20 -10.24 -11.69
N ASN A 354 -9.22 -10.28 -13.04
CA ASN A 354 -9.19 -11.51 -13.85
C ASN A 354 -7.81 -11.79 -14.44
N VAL A 355 -6.72 -11.32 -13.81
CA VAL A 355 -5.35 -11.54 -14.29
C VAL A 355 -5.07 -13.00 -14.62
N SER A 356 -4.32 -13.24 -15.71
CA SER A 356 -3.86 -14.57 -16.11
C SER A 356 -2.37 -14.76 -15.83
N SER A 357 -1.92 -16.00 -15.73
CA SER A 357 -0.51 -16.34 -15.53
C SER A 357 0.38 -16.13 -16.77
N GLU A 358 -0.19 -15.81 -17.92
CA GLU A 358 0.52 -15.86 -19.22
C GLU A 358 1.76 -14.97 -19.26
N ARG A 359 1.63 -13.68 -18.87
CA ARG A 359 2.75 -12.73 -18.87
C ARG A 359 3.84 -13.14 -17.89
N LEU A 360 3.42 -13.53 -16.67
CA LEU A 360 4.35 -13.99 -15.63
C LEU A 360 5.10 -15.24 -16.06
N THR A 361 4.41 -16.21 -16.64
CA THR A 361 5.01 -17.46 -17.13
C THR A 361 6.00 -17.21 -18.27
N ARG A 362 5.66 -16.31 -19.22
CA ARG A 362 6.59 -15.92 -20.29
C ARG A 362 7.84 -15.26 -19.72
N LEU A 363 7.70 -14.37 -18.76
CA LEU A 363 8.82 -13.67 -18.12
C LEU A 363 9.72 -14.67 -17.36
N ALA A 364 9.15 -15.58 -16.56
CA ALA A 364 9.90 -16.63 -15.87
C ALA A 364 10.66 -17.52 -16.84
N ASN A 365 10.06 -17.89 -17.99
CA ASN A 365 10.69 -18.71 -19.01
C ASN A 365 11.78 -17.98 -19.80
N SER A 366 11.82 -16.64 -19.77
CA SER A 366 12.84 -15.81 -20.45
C SER A 366 14.12 -15.65 -19.63
N GLY A 367 14.23 -16.31 -18.47
CA GLY A 367 15.41 -16.32 -17.61
C GLY A 367 15.38 -15.32 -16.46
N ALA A 368 14.21 -14.77 -16.11
CA ALA A 368 14.03 -13.97 -14.91
C ALA A 368 14.09 -14.88 -13.66
N GLU A 369 15.30 -15.13 -13.16
CA GLU A 369 15.54 -16.00 -12.01
C GLU A 369 15.11 -15.36 -10.68
N HIS A 370 15.12 -14.02 -10.62
CA HIS A 370 14.77 -13.23 -9.44
C HIS A 370 13.48 -12.46 -9.68
N LEU A 371 12.35 -13.07 -9.30
CA LEU A 371 11.02 -12.58 -9.65
C LEU A 371 10.17 -12.33 -8.40
N TYR A 372 9.46 -11.20 -8.39
CA TYR A 372 8.37 -10.90 -7.47
C TYR A 372 7.05 -10.82 -8.23
N VAL A 373 5.97 -11.21 -7.59
CA VAL A 373 4.61 -10.91 -8.03
C VAL A 373 4.08 -9.71 -7.26
N CYS A 374 3.54 -8.72 -7.97
CA CYS A 374 3.15 -7.44 -7.41
C CYS A 374 1.67 -7.14 -7.70
N PRO A 375 0.74 -7.73 -6.92
CA PRO A 375 -0.68 -7.38 -6.98
C PRO A 375 -0.96 -6.01 -6.35
N GLY A 376 -2.24 -5.57 -6.39
CA GLY A 376 -2.63 -4.29 -5.83
C GLY A 376 -3.87 -4.35 -4.93
N VAL A 377 -3.92 -3.45 -3.94
CA VAL A 377 -5.02 -3.34 -2.97
C VAL A 377 -6.24 -2.59 -3.49
N GLN A 378 -6.24 -2.17 -4.77
CA GLN A 378 -7.35 -1.50 -5.47
C GLN A 378 -7.86 -0.24 -4.75
N GLY A 379 -6.93 0.59 -4.22
CA GLY A 379 -7.25 1.83 -3.51
C GLY A 379 -7.17 3.08 -4.37
N TRP A 380 -6.38 3.06 -5.45
CA TRP A 380 -6.18 4.21 -6.33
C TRP A 380 -7.46 4.56 -7.10
N ASN A 381 -7.64 5.84 -7.39
CA ASN A 381 -8.79 6.37 -8.12
C ASN A 381 -10.14 6.25 -7.39
N GLN A 382 -10.16 5.84 -6.12
CA GLN A 382 -11.35 5.50 -5.35
C GLN A 382 -11.40 6.26 -4.03
N LEU A 383 -12.59 6.58 -3.52
CA LEU A 383 -12.76 7.03 -2.14
C LEU A 383 -12.63 5.88 -1.14
N ILE A 384 -13.03 4.68 -1.54
CA ILE A 384 -12.94 3.44 -0.75
C ILE A 384 -12.38 2.35 -1.65
N ASN A 385 -11.41 1.57 -1.14
CA ASN A 385 -10.80 0.48 -1.89
C ASN A 385 -11.84 -0.55 -2.34
N LYS A 386 -11.67 -1.12 -3.55
CA LYS A 386 -12.52 -2.19 -4.10
C LYS A 386 -12.03 -3.55 -3.59
N TYR A 387 -12.65 -4.04 -2.52
CA TYR A 387 -12.13 -5.20 -1.77
C TYR A 387 -12.26 -6.52 -2.50
N HIS A 388 -13.37 -6.74 -3.21
CA HIS A 388 -13.55 -7.93 -4.05
C HIS A 388 -12.50 -8.00 -5.16
N GLU A 389 -12.30 -6.90 -5.89
CA GLU A 389 -11.30 -6.82 -6.96
C GLU A 389 -9.87 -6.99 -6.41
N ALA A 390 -9.60 -6.45 -5.22
CA ALA A 390 -8.32 -6.65 -4.53
C ALA A 390 -8.13 -8.13 -4.17
N TYR A 391 -9.15 -8.80 -3.60
CA TYR A 391 -9.07 -10.22 -3.28
C TYR A 391 -8.81 -11.07 -4.54
N GLU A 392 -9.58 -10.88 -5.61
CA GLU A 392 -9.42 -11.62 -6.86
C GLU A 392 -8.02 -11.43 -7.47
N ASN A 393 -7.52 -10.20 -7.50
CA ASN A 393 -6.19 -9.89 -8.01
C ASN A 393 -5.09 -10.51 -7.14
N ILE A 394 -5.11 -10.25 -5.83
CA ILE A 394 -4.06 -10.67 -4.89
C ILE A 394 -4.01 -12.21 -4.80
N SER A 395 -5.16 -12.87 -4.73
CA SER A 395 -5.22 -14.33 -4.64
C SER A 395 -4.66 -15.02 -5.89
N ARG A 396 -5.00 -14.53 -7.10
CA ARG A 396 -4.48 -15.06 -8.36
C ARG A 396 -3.00 -14.82 -8.51
N MET A 397 -2.54 -13.59 -8.26
CA MET A 397 -1.12 -13.26 -8.35
C MET A 397 -0.28 -14.05 -7.35
N ALA A 398 -0.77 -14.23 -6.11
CA ALA A 398 -0.09 -15.08 -5.12
C ALA A 398 -0.02 -16.54 -5.58
N HIS A 399 -1.12 -17.11 -6.08
CA HIS A 399 -1.16 -18.46 -6.63
C HIS A 399 -0.14 -18.64 -7.76
N TYR A 400 -0.12 -17.75 -8.74
CA TYR A 400 0.85 -17.81 -9.85
C TYR A 400 2.29 -17.60 -9.37
N GLY A 401 2.50 -16.75 -8.35
CA GLY A 401 3.80 -16.57 -7.72
C GLY A 401 4.32 -17.84 -7.06
N HIS A 402 3.46 -18.61 -6.39
CA HIS A 402 3.82 -19.92 -5.85
C HIS A 402 4.16 -20.93 -6.95
N GLU A 403 3.39 -20.98 -8.04
CA GLU A 403 3.66 -21.87 -9.17
C GLU A 403 4.98 -21.55 -9.88
N CYS A 404 5.32 -20.27 -10.03
CA CYS A 404 6.56 -19.80 -10.66
C CYS A 404 7.75 -19.72 -9.70
N HIS A 405 7.59 -20.14 -8.44
CA HIS A 405 8.63 -20.04 -7.40
C HIS A 405 9.17 -18.60 -7.23
N ALA A 406 8.28 -17.61 -7.27
CA ALA A 406 8.65 -16.22 -7.05
C ALA A 406 9.35 -16.05 -5.69
N MET A 407 10.39 -15.20 -5.65
CA MET A 407 11.11 -14.87 -4.41
C MET A 407 10.23 -14.19 -3.37
N GLY A 408 9.18 -13.50 -3.82
CA GLY A 408 8.29 -12.77 -2.93
C GLY A 408 7.04 -12.25 -3.62
N LEU A 409 6.16 -11.75 -2.76
CA LEU A 409 4.98 -10.97 -3.13
C LEU A 409 5.16 -9.55 -2.57
N LEU A 410 5.02 -8.54 -3.43
CA LEU A 410 5.01 -7.13 -3.06
C LEU A 410 3.64 -6.55 -3.37
N ASN A 411 2.79 -6.45 -2.36
CA ASN A 411 1.42 -5.96 -2.51
C ASN A 411 1.41 -4.44 -2.57
N THR A 412 0.88 -3.86 -3.65
CA THR A 412 1.01 -2.43 -3.93
C THR A 412 -0.22 -1.63 -3.53
N ASP A 413 0.02 -0.43 -3.03
CA ASP A 413 -0.97 0.57 -2.63
C ASP A 413 -0.61 1.91 -3.30
N TRP A 414 -1.20 2.17 -4.48
CA TRP A 414 -0.95 3.35 -5.28
C TRP A 414 -1.88 4.51 -4.92
N GLY A 415 -1.38 5.73 -5.12
CA GLY A 415 -2.07 6.97 -4.81
C GLY A 415 -2.54 7.79 -6.03
N ASP A 416 -2.74 7.16 -7.17
CA ASP A 416 -3.16 7.82 -8.39
C ASP A 416 -4.37 8.74 -8.18
N TYR A 417 -4.42 9.85 -8.92
CA TYR A 417 -5.47 10.87 -8.80
C TYR A 417 -5.59 11.47 -7.39
N GLY A 418 -4.43 11.69 -6.73
CA GLY A 418 -4.34 12.46 -5.50
C GLY A 418 -4.48 11.66 -4.21
N HIS A 419 -4.52 10.32 -4.28
CA HIS A 419 -4.60 9.44 -3.11
C HIS A 419 -5.76 9.84 -2.18
N ILE A 420 -6.95 9.97 -2.75
CA ILE A 420 -8.13 10.48 -2.06
C ILE A 420 -8.65 9.55 -0.97
N ASN A 421 -8.50 8.23 -1.12
CA ASN A 421 -8.88 7.25 -0.10
C ASN A 421 -8.06 7.43 1.19
N HIS A 422 -8.61 7.02 2.31
CA HIS A 422 -7.84 6.96 3.56
C HIS A 422 -6.86 5.78 3.48
N PRO A 423 -5.56 5.95 3.79
CA PRO A 423 -4.56 4.90 3.59
C PRO A 423 -4.82 3.63 4.40
N ASP A 424 -5.49 3.72 5.55
CA ASP A 424 -5.90 2.54 6.33
C ASP A 424 -6.94 1.65 5.62
N PHE A 425 -7.61 2.13 4.56
CA PHE A 425 -8.52 1.29 3.79
C PHE A 425 -7.77 0.18 3.05
N SER A 426 -6.50 0.38 2.76
CA SER A 426 -5.62 -0.62 2.16
C SER A 426 -5.25 -1.77 3.11
N ARG A 427 -5.56 -1.66 4.40
CA ARG A 427 -5.23 -2.68 5.41
C ARG A 427 -5.87 -4.04 5.12
N ILE A 428 -7.09 -4.08 4.60
CA ILE A 428 -7.78 -5.33 4.23
C ILE A 428 -7.02 -6.04 3.12
N GLY A 429 -6.71 -5.35 2.01
CA GLY A 429 -5.91 -5.91 0.91
C GLY A 429 -4.47 -6.26 1.34
N MET A 430 -3.88 -5.50 2.24
CA MET A 430 -2.59 -5.81 2.85
C MET A 430 -2.63 -7.17 3.59
N ILE A 431 -3.70 -7.45 4.34
CA ILE A 431 -3.87 -8.72 5.05
C ILE A 431 -4.08 -9.88 4.07
N TYR A 432 -4.77 -9.68 2.94
CA TYR A 432 -4.83 -10.70 1.88
C TYR A 432 -3.42 -11.07 1.39
N GLY A 433 -2.60 -10.06 1.05
CA GLY A 433 -1.22 -10.28 0.62
C GLY A 433 -0.36 -10.99 1.68
N ALA A 434 -0.52 -10.62 2.95
CA ALA A 434 0.16 -11.27 4.08
C ALA A 434 -0.24 -12.76 4.19
N ALA A 435 -1.54 -13.07 4.12
CA ALA A 435 -2.05 -14.42 4.24
C ALA A 435 -1.58 -15.31 3.09
N PHE A 436 -1.67 -14.83 1.86
CA PHE A 436 -1.40 -15.62 0.65
C PHE A 436 0.09 -15.70 0.28
N SER A 437 0.93 -14.80 0.77
CA SER A 437 2.39 -14.95 0.67
C SER A 437 2.98 -15.84 1.76
N TRP A 438 2.32 -15.90 2.93
CA TRP A 438 2.73 -16.79 4.02
C TRP A 438 2.35 -18.22 3.75
N ASN A 439 1.15 -18.46 3.21
CA ASN A 439 0.61 -19.80 2.96
C ASN A 439 0.19 -19.93 1.49
N ALA A 440 0.55 -21.03 0.83
CA ALA A 440 0.15 -21.28 -0.55
C ALA A 440 -1.34 -21.67 -0.68
N ASP A 441 -1.98 -22.08 0.41
CA ASP A 441 -3.41 -22.38 0.44
C ASP A 441 -4.21 -21.08 0.53
N ILE A 442 -4.89 -20.72 -0.57
CA ILE A 442 -5.70 -19.51 -0.67
C ILE A 442 -7.04 -19.74 0.05
N LEU A 443 -7.30 -18.93 1.08
CA LEU A 443 -8.59 -18.94 1.76
C LEU A 443 -9.69 -18.38 0.85
N PRO A 444 -10.92 -18.96 0.86
CA PRO A 444 -12.06 -18.35 0.20
C PRO A 444 -12.35 -16.93 0.71
N GLU A 445 -12.79 -16.03 -0.16
CA GLU A 445 -13.04 -14.63 0.13
C GLU A 445 -13.94 -14.41 1.35
N GLU A 446 -15.08 -15.10 1.40
CA GLU A 446 -16.02 -15.00 2.52
C GLU A 446 -15.35 -15.37 3.85
N GLU A 447 -14.50 -16.39 3.85
CA GLU A 447 -13.82 -16.84 5.07
C GLU A 447 -12.73 -15.88 5.52
N ILE A 448 -11.87 -15.39 4.61
CA ILE A 448 -10.83 -14.43 5.01
C ILE A 448 -11.45 -13.09 5.43
N ASN A 449 -12.50 -12.62 4.77
CA ASN A 449 -13.24 -11.42 5.13
C ASN A 449 -13.87 -11.53 6.51
N ARG A 450 -14.46 -12.69 6.83
CA ARG A 450 -14.96 -13.00 8.16
C ARG A 450 -13.83 -12.97 9.21
N GLN A 451 -12.70 -13.60 8.90
CA GLN A 451 -11.54 -13.64 9.81
C GLN A 451 -10.96 -12.25 10.05
N ILE A 452 -10.82 -11.42 9.03
CA ILE A 452 -10.37 -10.02 9.15
C ILE A 452 -11.35 -9.22 10.01
N SER A 453 -12.65 -9.33 9.76
CA SER A 453 -13.67 -8.64 10.55
C SER A 453 -13.53 -8.94 12.05
N VAL A 454 -13.26 -10.20 12.41
CA VAL A 454 -13.13 -10.61 13.82
C VAL A 454 -11.75 -10.24 14.38
N LEU A 455 -10.66 -10.62 13.69
CA LEU A 455 -9.31 -10.46 14.25
C LEU A 455 -8.83 -9.02 14.19
N GLU A 456 -8.96 -8.34 13.09
CA GLU A 456 -8.48 -6.96 12.92
C GLU A 456 -9.43 -5.98 13.60
N PHE A 457 -10.71 -6.00 13.25
CA PHE A 457 -11.66 -5.01 13.72
C PHE A 457 -12.32 -5.34 15.07
N GLY A 458 -12.28 -6.61 15.50
CA GLY A 458 -13.01 -7.06 16.70
C GLY A 458 -14.51 -7.18 16.48
N ASP A 459 -14.97 -7.22 15.23
CA ASP A 459 -16.38 -7.42 14.91
C ASP A 459 -16.77 -8.90 15.09
N ALA A 460 -17.37 -9.21 16.24
CA ALA A 460 -17.81 -10.56 16.58
C ALA A 460 -18.84 -11.16 15.58
N SER A 461 -19.53 -10.32 14.79
CA SER A 461 -20.44 -10.80 13.74
C SER A 461 -19.70 -11.34 12.51
N GLY A 462 -18.43 -10.95 12.31
CA GLY A 462 -17.62 -11.32 11.18
C GLY A 462 -18.09 -10.73 9.84
N LYS A 463 -18.86 -9.64 9.83
CA LYS A 463 -19.52 -9.11 8.63
C LYS A 463 -19.02 -7.74 8.19
N LEU A 464 -18.16 -7.07 8.96
CA LEU A 464 -17.77 -5.69 8.69
C LEU A 464 -17.12 -5.55 7.31
N VAL A 465 -16.17 -6.41 6.94
CA VAL A 465 -15.52 -6.35 5.62
C VAL A 465 -16.52 -6.50 4.48
N SER A 466 -17.49 -7.40 4.59
CA SER A 466 -18.55 -7.56 3.56
C SER A 466 -19.43 -6.31 3.45
N VAL A 467 -19.68 -5.59 4.55
CA VAL A 467 -20.42 -4.30 4.51
C VAL A 467 -19.58 -3.23 3.79
N LEU A 468 -18.27 -3.18 4.05
CA LEU A 468 -17.36 -2.25 3.40
C LEU A 468 -17.21 -2.53 1.91
N ASP A 469 -17.22 -3.81 1.51
CA ASP A 469 -17.19 -4.22 0.12
C ASP A 469 -18.47 -3.81 -0.64
N LEU A 470 -19.65 -3.96 -0.02
CA LEU A 470 -20.88 -3.44 -0.60
C LEU A 470 -20.87 -1.91 -0.72
N LEU A 471 -20.28 -1.21 0.25
CA LEU A 471 -20.22 0.26 0.28
C LEU A 471 -19.34 0.82 -0.85
N CYS A 472 -18.18 0.21 -1.12
CA CYS A 472 -17.26 0.71 -2.13
C CYS A 472 -17.80 0.67 -3.56
N HIS A 473 -18.87 -0.10 -3.82
CA HIS A 473 -19.51 -0.21 -5.13
C HIS A 473 -20.70 0.76 -5.33
N GLN A 474 -20.89 1.72 -4.41
CA GLN A 474 -21.98 2.69 -4.50
C GLN A 474 -21.55 4.02 -5.16
N ASP A 475 -20.50 4.01 -5.98
CA ASP A 475 -19.95 5.17 -6.68
C ASP A 475 -20.59 5.36 -8.07
N ALA A 476 -21.80 5.94 -8.15
CA ALA A 476 -22.46 6.27 -9.42
C ALA A 476 -21.67 7.34 -10.21
N TYR A 477 -20.96 8.22 -9.53
CA TYR A 477 -20.02 9.18 -10.12
C TYR A 477 -18.64 9.00 -9.50
N PRO A 478 -17.78 8.13 -10.09
CA PRO A 478 -16.47 7.81 -9.53
C PRO A 478 -15.52 9.02 -9.47
N TRP A 479 -14.67 9.08 -8.46
CA TRP A 479 -13.69 10.16 -8.28
C TRP A 479 -12.82 10.39 -9.52
N ARG A 480 -12.28 9.32 -10.13
CA ARG A 480 -11.50 9.44 -11.36
C ARG A 480 -12.27 10.16 -12.45
N THR A 481 -13.52 9.79 -12.67
CA THR A 481 -14.37 10.43 -13.69
C THR A 481 -14.63 11.90 -13.33
N ALA A 482 -14.84 12.21 -12.04
CA ALA A 482 -15.01 13.58 -11.59
C ALA A 482 -13.76 14.43 -11.89
N VAL A 483 -12.57 13.93 -11.64
CA VAL A 483 -11.33 14.62 -12.01
C VAL A 483 -11.22 14.80 -13.52
N MET A 484 -11.43 13.75 -14.31
CA MET A 484 -11.30 13.82 -15.76
C MET A 484 -12.32 14.78 -16.40
N VAL A 485 -13.55 14.84 -15.90
CA VAL A 485 -14.57 15.82 -16.36
C VAL A 485 -14.15 17.24 -16.01
N GLN A 486 -13.59 17.46 -14.81
CA GLN A 486 -13.07 18.76 -14.43
C GLN A 486 -11.90 19.18 -15.33
N GLU A 487 -10.92 18.28 -15.59
CA GLU A 487 -9.79 18.56 -16.48
C GLU A 487 -10.26 18.84 -17.93
N ALA A 488 -11.20 18.05 -18.46
CA ALA A 488 -11.77 18.25 -19.78
C ALA A 488 -12.39 19.66 -19.93
N LEU A 489 -13.14 20.11 -18.93
CA LEU A 489 -13.80 21.41 -18.98
C LEU A 489 -12.87 22.60 -18.67
N GLU A 490 -11.97 22.47 -17.71
CA GLU A 490 -11.09 23.56 -17.27
C GLU A 490 -9.82 23.66 -18.09
N LEU A 491 -9.10 22.54 -18.30
CA LEU A 491 -7.79 22.52 -18.97
C LEU A 491 -7.93 22.41 -20.49
N HIS A 492 -8.73 21.46 -20.98
CA HIS A 492 -8.88 21.19 -22.41
C HIS A 492 -9.93 22.07 -23.06
N GLN A 493 -10.86 22.64 -22.29
CA GLN A 493 -12.05 23.37 -22.77
C GLN A 493 -12.88 22.57 -23.77
N ASP A 494 -12.91 21.24 -23.58
CA ASP A 494 -13.58 20.27 -24.44
C ASP A 494 -14.84 19.71 -23.77
N LYS A 495 -16.00 20.28 -24.18
CA LYS A 495 -17.31 19.86 -23.69
C LYS A 495 -17.71 18.47 -24.21
N GLU A 496 -17.23 18.04 -25.38
CA GLU A 496 -17.59 16.73 -25.92
C GLU A 496 -16.84 15.61 -25.19
N GLU A 497 -15.56 15.83 -24.86
CA GLU A 497 -14.80 14.93 -23.99
C GLU A 497 -15.50 14.76 -22.63
N ALA A 498 -15.89 15.85 -21.99
CA ALA A 498 -16.63 15.81 -20.73
C ALA A 498 -17.98 15.08 -20.87
N ALA A 499 -18.68 15.29 -21.99
CA ALA A 499 -19.95 14.61 -22.28
C ALA A 499 -19.77 13.09 -22.48
N GLU A 500 -18.70 12.67 -23.16
CA GLU A 500 -18.38 11.24 -23.33
C GLU A 500 -18.07 10.57 -21.98
N LEU A 501 -17.29 11.23 -21.13
CA LEU A 501 -17.00 10.76 -19.78
C LEU A 501 -18.28 10.59 -18.94
N LEU A 502 -19.21 11.54 -19.01
CA LEU A 502 -20.49 11.45 -18.30
C LEU A 502 -21.39 10.33 -18.84
N ARG A 503 -21.39 10.09 -20.17
CA ARG A 503 -22.12 8.95 -20.78
C ARG A 503 -21.55 7.61 -20.37
N SER A 504 -20.24 7.53 -20.08
CA SER A 504 -19.58 6.30 -19.62
C SER A 504 -19.94 5.93 -18.17
N CYS A 505 -20.44 6.90 -17.37
CA CYS A 505 -20.97 6.58 -16.06
C CYS A 505 -22.19 5.66 -16.22
N ALA A 506 -22.29 4.63 -15.38
CA ALA A 506 -23.43 3.73 -15.42
C ALA A 506 -24.76 4.53 -15.36
N GLU A 507 -25.78 4.08 -16.08
CA GLU A 507 -27.14 4.65 -16.00
C GLU A 507 -27.77 4.42 -14.61
N GLY A 508 -26.96 4.01 -13.62
CA GLY A 508 -27.37 3.75 -12.25
C GLY A 508 -28.02 4.97 -11.62
N ASP A 509 -29.13 4.75 -10.97
CA ASP A 509 -29.84 5.73 -10.18
C ASP A 509 -28.95 6.20 -9.01
N ALA A 510 -28.43 7.42 -9.09
CA ALA A 510 -27.63 8.03 -8.02
C ALA A 510 -28.39 8.08 -6.69
N ASP A 511 -29.73 8.21 -6.74
CA ASP A 511 -30.58 8.19 -5.55
C ASP A 511 -30.66 6.79 -4.94
N ALA A 512 -30.74 5.73 -5.75
CA ALA A 512 -30.70 4.35 -5.27
C ALA A 512 -29.34 4.02 -4.65
N ALA A 513 -28.23 4.46 -5.26
CA ALA A 513 -26.89 4.33 -4.69
C ALA A 513 -26.80 5.04 -3.33
N ASN A 514 -27.29 6.27 -3.25
CA ASN A 514 -27.28 7.04 -2.00
C ASN A 514 -28.17 6.41 -0.90
N ALA A 515 -29.32 5.87 -1.26
CA ALA A 515 -30.18 5.11 -0.34
C ALA A 515 -29.48 3.84 0.19
N SER A 516 -28.73 3.16 -0.68
CA SER A 516 -27.90 2.00 -0.29
C SER A 516 -26.77 2.42 0.67
N ILE A 517 -26.10 3.55 0.39
CA ILE A 517 -25.07 4.11 1.28
C ILE A 517 -25.69 4.40 2.67
N ASP A 518 -26.86 5.02 2.74
CA ASP A 518 -27.50 5.33 4.02
C ASP A 518 -27.80 4.06 4.83
N ALA A 519 -28.29 2.99 4.17
CA ALA A 519 -28.53 1.71 4.83
C ALA A 519 -27.23 1.04 5.34
N LEU A 520 -26.14 1.09 4.56
CA LEU A 520 -24.84 0.55 4.95
C LEU A 520 -24.20 1.38 6.06
N CYS A 521 -24.33 2.71 6.01
CA CYS A 521 -23.86 3.59 7.09
C CYS A 521 -24.59 3.34 8.41
N ALA A 522 -25.89 3.00 8.39
CA ALA A 522 -26.59 2.62 9.61
C ALA A 522 -25.91 1.41 10.30
N VAL A 523 -25.47 0.42 9.53
CA VAL A 523 -24.69 -0.71 10.06
C VAL A 523 -23.33 -0.25 10.60
N LEU A 524 -22.63 0.65 9.91
CA LEU A 524 -21.34 1.18 10.38
C LEU A 524 -21.48 1.95 11.71
N TYR A 525 -22.56 2.72 11.90
CA TYR A 525 -22.85 3.38 13.18
C TYR A 525 -23.06 2.37 14.32
N GLU A 526 -23.75 1.25 14.07
CA GLU A 526 -23.87 0.17 15.05
C GLU A 526 -22.50 -0.45 15.38
N LYS A 527 -21.65 -0.66 14.35
CA LYS A 527 -20.29 -1.20 14.53
C LYS A 527 -19.36 -0.27 15.28
N ALA A 528 -19.50 1.04 15.16
CA ALA A 528 -18.65 2.02 15.86
C ALA A 528 -18.60 1.80 17.38
N GLY A 529 -19.70 1.28 17.97
CA GLY A 529 -19.76 0.93 19.39
C GLY A 529 -19.16 -0.43 19.76
N THR A 530 -19.00 -1.35 18.79
CA THR A 530 -18.65 -2.75 19.04
C THR A 530 -17.25 -3.13 18.55
N VAL A 531 -16.69 -2.44 17.56
CA VAL A 531 -15.31 -2.62 17.13
C VAL A 531 -14.33 -2.21 18.24
N ARG A 532 -13.11 -2.71 18.16
CA ARG A 532 -12.04 -2.32 19.09
C ARG A 532 -11.86 -0.80 19.11
N PRO A 533 -11.58 -0.21 20.28
CA PRO A 533 -11.43 1.24 20.40
C PRO A 533 -10.43 1.86 19.43
N GLU A 534 -9.31 1.18 19.16
CA GLU A 534 -8.27 1.61 18.24
C GLU A 534 -8.73 1.67 16.77
N ASN A 535 -9.78 0.93 16.41
CA ASN A 535 -10.34 0.91 15.05
C ASN A 535 -11.53 1.88 14.84
N ARG A 536 -11.99 2.57 15.89
CA ARG A 536 -13.09 3.56 15.77
C ARG A 536 -12.76 4.73 14.84
N PRO A 537 -11.52 5.28 14.82
CA PRO A 537 -11.15 6.31 13.86
C PRO A 537 -11.31 5.85 12.41
N MET A 538 -11.07 4.56 12.12
CA MET A 538 -11.27 4.00 10.78
C MET A 538 -12.75 3.92 10.40
N ILE A 539 -13.66 3.58 11.35
CA ILE A 539 -15.11 3.64 11.09
C ILE A 539 -15.54 5.06 10.74
N TYR A 540 -15.02 6.08 11.45
CA TYR A 540 -15.27 7.47 11.10
C TYR A 540 -14.76 7.81 9.68
N ALA A 541 -13.56 7.33 9.32
CA ALA A 541 -13.02 7.55 7.98
C ALA A 541 -13.92 6.94 6.88
N TYR A 542 -14.45 5.72 7.10
CA TYR A 542 -15.41 5.10 6.18
C TYR A 542 -16.74 5.88 6.07
N LEU A 543 -17.27 6.36 7.20
CA LEU A 543 -18.48 7.18 7.18
C LEU A 543 -18.26 8.49 6.41
N LEU A 544 -17.12 9.14 6.60
CA LEU A 544 -16.79 10.35 5.85
C LEU A 544 -16.57 10.07 4.36
N ALA A 545 -15.94 8.94 4.01
CA ALA A 545 -15.78 8.52 2.61
C ALA A 545 -17.16 8.20 1.98
N ALA A 546 -18.06 7.56 2.72
CA ALA A 546 -19.44 7.31 2.30
C ALA A 546 -20.22 8.62 2.00
N ASP A 547 -20.07 9.64 2.87
CA ASP A 547 -20.62 10.98 2.59
C ASP A 547 -19.98 11.61 1.35
N GLY A 548 -18.67 11.36 1.10
CA GLY A 548 -17.99 11.76 -0.13
C GLY A 548 -18.60 11.12 -1.38
N LEU A 549 -18.88 9.83 -1.34
CA LEU A 549 -19.58 9.14 -2.43
C LEU A 549 -20.96 9.78 -2.69
N LYS A 550 -21.72 10.07 -1.62
CA LYS A 550 -23.08 10.68 -1.75
C LYS A 550 -23.04 12.05 -2.40
N VAL A 551 -22.10 12.92 -2.03
CA VAL A 551 -22.04 14.26 -2.64
C VAL A 551 -21.57 14.19 -4.09
N LEU A 552 -20.63 13.28 -4.43
CA LEU A 552 -20.24 13.05 -5.82
C LEU A 552 -21.39 12.45 -6.63
N ASN A 553 -22.10 11.44 -6.14
CA ASN A 553 -23.26 10.87 -6.82
C ASN A 553 -24.32 11.93 -7.14
N ARG A 554 -24.56 12.88 -6.24
CA ARG A 554 -25.48 13.99 -6.45
C ARG A 554 -25.04 14.98 -7.54
N LEU A 555 -23.74 15.06 -7.87
CA LEU A 555 -23.26 15.88 -9.00
C LEU A 555 -23.70 15.32 -10.35
N LEU A 556 -23.80 14.02 -10.52
CA LEU A 556 -24.05 13.37 -11.82
C LEU A 556 -25.32 13.85 -12.51
N PRO A 557 -26.52 13.87 -11.88
CA PRO A 557 -27.72 14.40 -12.53
C PRO A 557 -27.64 15.88 -12.90
N PHE A 558 -26.94 16.72 -12.09
CA PHE A 558 -26.72 18.13 -12.41
C PHE A 558 -25.86 18.31 -13.66
N LEU A 559 -24.77 17.54 -13.76
CA LEU A 559 -23.87 17.60 -14.92
C LEU A 559 -24.54 17.06 -16.18
N ARG A 560 -25.31 15.97 -16.08
CA ARG A 560 -26.08 15.43 -17.21
C ARG A 560 -27.14 16.41 -17.71
N ALA A 561 -27.87 17.06 -16.82
CA ALA A 561 -28.86 18.04 -17.22
C ALA A 561 -28.22 19.25 -17.94
N SER A 562 -27.06 19.72 -17.46
CA SER A 562 -26.41 20.90 -18.03
C SER A 562 -25.60 20.62 -19.29
N LEU A 563 -24.88 19.50 -19.36
CA LEU A 563 -23.96 19.18 -20.46
C LEU A 563 -24.57 18.28 -21.53
N LEU A 564 -25.46 17.35 -21.14
CA LEU A 564 -26.10 16.39 -22.04
C LEU A 564 -27.53 16.76 -22.37
N SER A 565 -28.12 17.76 -21.70
CA SER A 565 -29.56 18.06 -21.78
C SER A 565 -30.45 16.88 -21.38
N GLU A 566 -29.98 16.04 -20.49
CA GLU A 566 -30.69 14.87 -19.97
C GLU A 566 -31.33 15.22 -18.61
N GLY A 567 -32.65 15.04 -18.50
CA GLY A 567 -33.39 15.37 -17.29
C GLY A 567 -33.81 16.83 -17.19
N THR A 568 -34.13 17.28 -15.99
CA THR A 568 -34.58 18.64 -15.70
C THR A 568 -33.42 19.42 -15.13
N LEU A 569 -33.21 20.65 -15.62
CA LEU A 569 -32.23 21.56 -15.01
C LEU A 569 -32.60 21.79 -13.55
N PRO A 570 -31.62 21.68 -12.63
CA PRO A 570 -31.86 21.85 -11.21
C PRO A 570 -32.21 23.30 -10.86
N GLU A 571 -32.97 23.47 -9.78
CA GLU A 571 -33.28 24.79 -9.24
C GLU A 571 -32.02 25.43 -8.62
N LYS A 572 -31.97 26.75 -8.61
CA LYS A 572 -30.83 27.51 -8.07
C LYS A 572 -30.52 27.14 -6.63
N GLU A 573 -31.54 26.99 -5.82
CA GLU A 573 -31.45 26.62 -4.41
C GLU A 573 -30.77 25.25 -4.22
N ASP A 574 -31.07 24.28 -5.09
CA ASP A 574 -30.48 22.94 -5.05
C ASP A 574 -29.00 22.96 -5.44
N CYS A 575 -28.65 23.76 -6.47
CA CYS A 575 -27.25 23.97 -6.86
C CYS A 575 -26.42 24.56 -5.72
N PHE A 576 -26.95 25.61 -5.08
CA PHE A 576 -26.26 26.27 -3.95
C PHE A 576 -26.17 25.36 -2.72
N ALA A 577 -27.21 24.55 -2.47
CA ALA A 577 -27.19 23.57 -1.39
C ALA A 577 -26.10 22.51 -1.60
N LEU A 578 -26.02 21.94 -2.82
CA LEU A 578 -25.00 20.93 -3.16
C LEU A 578 -23.58 21.52 -3.14
N ALA A 579 -23.39 22.75 -3.65
CA ALA A 579 -22.10 23.44 -3.54
C ALA A 579 -21.66 23.58 -2.08
N GLY A 580 -22.58 23.96 -1.19
CA GLY A 580 -22.29 24.03 0.25
C GLY A 580 -22.01 22.66 0.87
N ASP A 581 -22.65 21.57 0.39
CA ASP A 581 -22.36 20.21 0.87
C ASP A 581 -20.97 19.74 0.46
N LEU A 582 -20.54 20.01 -0.77
CA LEU A 582 -19.17 19.72 -1.24
C LEU A 582 -18.12 20.42 -0.37
N GLU A 583 -18.32 21.70 -0.08
CA GLU A 583 -17.39 22.49 0.73
C GLU A 583 -17.36 22.03 2.21
N ARG A 584 -18.49 21.65 2.79
CA ARG A 584 -18.56 21.09 4.16
C ARG A 584 -17.87 19.75 4.23
N TRP A 585 -18.11 18.87 3.25
CA TRP A 585 -17.41 17.60 3.16
C TRP A 585 -15.89 17.81 3.05
N LEU A 586 -15.45 18.68 2.14
CA LEU A 586 -14.04 18.99 1.94
C LEU A 586 -13.38 19.52 3.22
N HIS A 587 -14.08 20.32 4.02
CA HIS A 587 -13.56 20.77 5.31
C HIS A 587 -13.28 19.58 6.25
N SER A 588 -14.24 18.69 6.44
CA SER A 588 -14.06 17.50 7.28
C SER A 588 -12.99 16.55 6.73
N TYR A 589 -12.91 16.43 5.40
CA TYR A 589 -11.90 15.63 4.73
C TYR A 589 -10.47 16.16 4.98
N LYS A 590 -10.27 17.47 4.94
CA LYS A 590 -8.97 18.09 5.25
C LYS A 590 -8.55 17.80 6.70
N GLU A 591 -9.47 17.82 7.64
CA GLU A 591 -9.18 17.46 9.03
C GLU A 591 -8.76 15.99 9.16
N LEU A 592 -9.50 15.08 8.51
CA LEU A 592 -9.14 13.65 8.48
C LEU A 592 -7.78 13.41 7.79
N TRP A 593 -7.51 14.09 6.67
CA TRP A 593 -6.24 13.98 5.95
C TRP A 593 -5.05 14.24 6.86
N ARG A 594 -5.10 15.31 7.65
CA ARG A 594 -4.01 15.76 8.53
C ARG A 594 -3.74 14.83 9.71
N THR A 595 -4.61 13.88 9.98
CA THR A 595 -4.37 12.89 11.06
C THR A 595 -3.31 11.86 10.69
N VAL A 596 -3.11 11.59 9.41
CA VAL A 596 -2.21 10.54 8.90
C VAL A 596 -1.20 11.04 7.88
N SER A 597 -1.44 12.21 7.27
CA SER A 597 -0.62 12.77 6.19
C SER A 597 -0.15 14.18 6.51
N LYS A 598 1.00 14.57 5.94
CA LYS A 598 1.46 15.95 5.85
C LYS A 598 0.53 16.72 4.90
N GLU A 599 0.65 18.05 4.78
CA GLU A 599 -0.20 18.84 3.89
C GLU A 599 -0.08 18.39 2.43
N SER A 600 1.15 18.24 1.94
CA SER A 600 1.46 17.69 0.62
C SER A 600 0.60 18.28 -0.51
N GLU A 601 0.03 17.46 -1.38
CA GLU A 601 -0.79 17.91 -2.51
C GLU A 601 -2.31 17.94 -2.21
N LEU A 602 -2.72 18.05 -0.94
CA LEU A 602 -4.13 18.18 -0.54
C LEU A 602 -4.84 19.32 -1.29
N TYR A 603 -4.12 20.37 -1.66
CA TYR A 603 -4.65 21.50 -2.43
C TYR A 603 -5.18 21.10 -3.81
N ARG A 604 -4.66 20.03 -4.44
CA ARG A 604 -5.13 19.54 -5.73
C ARG A 604 -6.52 18.91 -5.62
N ILE A 605 -6.74 18.10 -4.59
CA ILE A 605 -8.09 17.55 -4.28
C ILE A 605 -9.05 18.71 -3.96
N ALA A 606 -8.58 19.65 -3.13
CA ALA A 606 -9.39 20.81 -2.77
C ALA A 606 -9.79 21.64 -4.00
N HIS A 607 -8.90 21.79 -4.98
CA HIS A 607 -9.19 22.49 -6.23
C HIS A 607 -10.37 21.84 -6.97
N VAL A 608 -10.36 20.53 -7.15
CA VAL A 608 -11.46 19.81 -7.84
C VAL A 608 -12.81 20.04 -7.15
N PHE A 609 -12.89 19.90 -5.83
CA PHE A 609 -14.14 20.11 -5.10
C PHE A 609 -14.61 21.58 -5.14
N CYS A 610 -13.69 22.54 -4.99
CA CYS A 610 -14.03 23.96 -5.10
C CYS A 610 -14.48 24.33 -6.52
N TRP A 611 -13.82 23.79 -7.55
CA TRP A 611 -14.21 23.99 -8.93
C TRP A 611 -15.64 23.51 -9.21
N TYR A 612 -16.04 22.33 -8.71
CA TYR A 612 -17.43 21.85 -8.85
C TYR A 612 -18.41 22.72 -8.06
N ALA A 613 -18.04 23.19 -6.87
CA ALA A 613 -18.90 24.08 -6.10
C ALA A 613 -19.14 25.42 -6.83
N ASP A 614 -18.11 25.96 -7.48
CA ASP A 614 -18.22 27.18 -8.28
C ASP A 614 -19.01 26.95 -9.58
N LEU A 615 -18.77 25.83 -10.29
CA LEU A 615 -19.54 25.42 -11.46
C LEU A 615 -21.04 25.36 -11.14
N LEU A 616 -21.45 24.75 -10.02
CA LEU A 616 -22.84 24.68 -9.60
C LEU A 616 -23.45 26.07 -9.35
N ARG A 617 -22.68 27.02 -8.86
CA ARG A 617 -23.15 28.41 -8.67
C ARG A 617 -23.30 29.14 -9.99
N ASP A 618 -22.44 28.86 -10.97
CA ASP A 618 -22.44 29.51 -12.28
C ASP A 618 -23.54 28.99 -13.21
N LEU A 619 -24.00 27.71 -13.04
CA LEU A 619 -25.05 27.12 -13.88
C LEU A 619 -26.39 27.88 -13.87
N ASN A 620 -26.58 28.80 -12.95
CA ASN A 620 -27.83 29.51 -12.73
C ASN A 620 -27.65 31.05 -12.73
N VAL A 621 -26.58 31.60 -13.34
CA VAL A 621 -26.39 33.06 -13.50
C VAL A 621 -26.87 33.57 -14.84
#